data_c94323d8cbe17a7363243d7c44406e32
#
_entry.id   c94323d8cbe17a7363243d7c44406e32
#
_cell.length_a   1.000
_cell.length_b   1.000
_cell.length_c   1.000
_cell.angle_alpha   90.00
_cell.angle_beta   90.00
_cell.angle_gamma   90.00
#
_symmetry.space_group_name_H-M   'P 1'
#
loop_
_entity.id
_entity.type
_entity.pdbx_description
1 polymer ?
#
loop_
_entity_poly.entity_id
_entity_poly.type
_entity_poly.pdbx_seq_one_letter_code
_entity_poly.pdbx_strand_id
1 'polypeptide(L)'
;MKLTFTKMQGAGNDFVVIDGVTQSVALSTTQLRWLADRRRGVGCDQILLVTPPDDPDAAFRYHVFNADGSRAGQCGNGARCIGRFLREKRLTRQQELLLLTDGDTLALSLSSDGRVFAGLGAPKFTPTDIPFTAESASPQYPIDVRG
;
A
#
# COMPACT_ATOMS: atom_id res chain seq x y z
N MET A 1 -2.65 -24.50 -5.66
CA MET A 1 -2.76 -23.68 -4.41
C MET A 1 -4.08 -22.92 -4.47
N LYS A 2 -4.88 -22.92 -3.40
CA LYS A 2 -6.09 -22.08 -3.29
C LYS A 2 -5.70 -20.81 -2.53
N LEU A 3 -5.89 -19.65 -3.13
CA LEU A 3 -5.61 -18.35 -2.52
C LEU A 3 -6.92 -17.61 -2.24
N THR A 4 -7.09 -17.17 -0.99
CA THR A 4 -8.22 -16.32 -0.60
C THR A 4 -7.77 -14.86 -0.61
N PHE A 5 -8.54 -13.99 -1.21
CA PHE A 5 -8.27 -12.56 -1.30
C PHE A 5 -9.55 -11.73 -1.11
N THR A 6 -9.40 -10.45 -0.90
CA THR A 6 -10.50 -9.48 -0.87
C THR A 6 -10.27 -8.41 -1.94
N LYS A 7 -11.27 -8.13 -2.75
CA LYS A 7 -11.22 -7.03 -3.71
C LYS A 7 -11.65 -5.74 -3.00
N MET A 8 -10.82 -4.71 -3.07
CA MET A 8 -11.06 -3.41 -2.43
C MET A 8 -10.76 -2.26 -3.38
N GLN A 9 -11.24 -1.07 -3.03
CA GLN A 9 -10.86 0.17 -3.71
C GLN A 9 -10.77 1.33 -2.71
N GLY A 10 -9.90 2.29 -3.01
CA GLY A 10 -9.78 3.54 -2.27
C GLY A 10 -9.46 4.69 -3.21
N ALA A 11 -10.32 5.70 -3.26
CA ALA A 11 -10.21 6.87 -4.16
C ALA A 11 -10.06 6.49 -5.65
N GLY A 12 -10.73 5.42 -6.10
CA GLY A 12 -10.67 4.93 -7.48
C GLY A 12 -9.51 3.99 -7.78
N ASN A 13 -8.53 3.88 -6.90
CA ASN A 13 -7.44 2.92 -7.01
C ASN A 13 -7.89 1.56 -6.48
N ASP A 14 -7.83 0.50 -7.28
CA ASP A 14 -8.36 -0.80 -6.92
C ASP A 14 -7.27 -1.83 -6.59
N PHE A 15 -7.59 -2.67 -5.62
CA PHE A 15 -6.63 -3.59 -5.00
C PHE A 15 -7.15 -5.02 -4.91
N VAL A 16 -6.23 -5.96 -5.02
CA VAL A 16 -6.37 -7.32 -4.48
C VAL A 16 -5.63 -7.37 -3.16
N VAL A 17 -6.36 -7.55 -2.06
CA VAL A 17 -5.80 -7.62 -0.70
C VAL A 17 -5.74 -9.05 -0.24
N ILE A 18 -4.56 -9.49 0.18
CA ILE A 18 -4.26 -10.86 0.56
C ILE A 18 -3.85 -10.91 2.03
N ASP A 19 -4.50 -11.79 2.77
CA ASP A 19 -4.15 -12.13 4.15
C ASP A 19 -2.99 -13.14 4.16
N GLY A 20 -1.80 -12.71 4.50
CA GLY A 20 -0.64 -13.56 4.73
C GLY A 20 -0.39 -13.82 6.22
N VAL A 21 -1.32 -13.39 7.10
CA VAL A 21 -1.27 -13.69 8.55
C VAL A 21 -1.89 -15.06 8.83
N THR A 22 -3.05 -15.34 8.24
CA THR A 22 -3.81 -16.56 8.49
C THR A 22 -3.65 -17.62 7.39
N GLN A 23 -3.04 -17.28 6.24
CA GLN A 23 -2.71 -18.23 5.18
C GLN A 23 -1.26 -18.08 4.73
N SER A 24 -0.64 -19.20 4.36
CA SER A 24 0.71 -19.18 3.78
C SER A 24 0.65 -18.68 2.34
N VAL A 25 1.36 -17.60 2.06
CA VAL A 25 1.37 -16.96 0.75
C VAL A 25 2.79 -16.82 0.22
N ALA A 26 3.04 -17.46 -0.92
CA ALA A 26 4.28 -17.29 -1.69
C ALA A 26 3.90 -17.14 -3.16
N LEU A 27 3.93 -15.91 -3.66
CA LEU A 27 3.57 -15.60 -5.04
C LEU A 27 4.82 -15.19 -5.83
N SER A 28 5.04 -15.86 -6.96
CA SER A 28 6.04 -15.43 -7.93
C SER A 28 5.60 -14.17 -8.67
N THR A 29 6.54 -13.44 -9.25
CA THR A 29 6.25 -12.28 -10.12
C THR A 29 5.26 -12.62 -11.24
N THR A 30 5.38 -13.80 -11.83
CA THR A 30 4.44 -14.27 -12.87
C THR A 30 3.02 -14.45 -12.33
N GLN A 31 2.88 -14.98 -11.11
CA GLN A 31 1.56 -15.14 -10.47
C GLN A 31 0.96 -13.79 -10.08
N LEU A 32 1.78 -12.84 -9.61
CA LEU A 32 1.35 -11.46 -9.31
C LEU A 32 0.83 -10.78 -10.59
N ARG A 33 1.55 -10.85 -11.69
CA ARG A 33 1.14 -10.32 -13.00
C ARG A 33 -0.17 -10.94 -13.47
N TRP A 34 -0.29 -12.26 -13.36
CA TRP A 34 -1.50 -12.95 -13.78
C TRP A 34 -2.70 -12.54 -12.92
N LEU A 35 -2.53 -12.42 -11.60
CA LEU A 35 -3.58 -12.00 -10.68
C LEU A 35 -4.05 -10.57 -10.97
N ALA A 36 -3.12 -9.66 -11.33
CA ALA A 36 -3.42 -8.28 -11.65
C ALA A 36 -3.99 -8.06 -13.07
N ASP A 37 -3.86 -9.04 -13.96
CA ASP A 37 -4.36 -8.95 -15.34
C ASP A 37 -5.89 -8.78 -15.36
N ARG A 38 -6.38 -7.66 -15.92
CA ARG A 38 -7.81 -7.35 -15.95
C ARG A 38 -8.63 -8.19 -16.94
N ARG A 39 -7.98 -8.95 -17.81
CA ARG A 39 -8.64 -9.79 -18.82
C ARG A 39 -8.62 -11.27 -18.44
N ARG A 40 -7.56 -11.74 -17.80
CA ARG A 40 -7.31 -13.16 -17.54
C ARG A 40 -7.24 -13.49 -16.04
N GLY A 41 -6.98 -12.51 -15.20
CA GLY A 41 -6.91 -12.63 -13.75
C GLY A 41 -8.09 -11.98 -13.05
N VAL A 42 -7.85 -11.56 -11.81
CA VAL A 42 -8.81 -10.78 -11.02
C VAL A 42 -8.86 -9.33 -11.50
N GLY A 43 -7.72 -8.79 -11.91
CA GLY A 43 -7.54 -7.42 -12.33
C GLY A 43 -7.47 -6.44 -11.16
N CYS A 44 -6.42 -5.65 -11.10
CA CYS A 44 -6.26 -4.57 -10.12
C CYS A 44 -5.11 -3.64 -10.54
N ASP A 45 -5.08 -2.45 -9.94
CA ASP A 45 -3.93 -1.55 -10.05
C ASP A 45 -2.74 -2.08 -9.25
N GLN A 46 -3.00 -2.57 -8.02
CA GLN A 46 -1.95 -3.09 -7.14
C GLN A 46 -2.47 -4.28 -6.30
N ILE A 47 -1.53 -5.12 -5.88
CA ILE A 47 -1.76 -6.22 -4.93
C ILE A 47 -1.16 -5.82 -3.59
N LEU A 48 -1.93 -5.96 -2.52
CA LEU A 48 -1.52 -5.69 -1.15
C LEU A 48 -1.46 -7.01 -0.39
N LEU A 49 -0.31 -7.33 0.19
CA LEU A 49 -0.12 -8.52 1.02
C LEU A 49 0.19 -8.08 2.44
N VAL A 50 -0.63 -8.51 3.39
CA VAL A 50 -0.41 -8.30 4.83
C VAL A 50 0.25 -9.52 5.41
N THR A 51 1.32 -9.33 6.19
CA THR A 51 2.04 -10.40 6.88
C THR A 51 2.26 -10.05 8.35
N PRO A 52 2.62 -11.03 9.20
CA PRO A 52 3.15 -10.72 10.52
C PRO A 52 4.35 -9.77 10.41
N PRO A 53 4.56 -8.88 11.39
CA PRO A 53 5.72 -8.00 11.40
C PRO A 53 6.98 -8.78 11.76
N ASP A 54 8.12 -8.27 11.33
CA ASP A 54 9.45 -8.70 11.76
C ASP A 54 10.08 -7.74 12.80
N ASP A 55 9.32 -6.73 13.23
CA ASP A 55 9.64 -5.76 14.27
C ASP A 55 8.54 -5.81 15.34
N PRO A 56 8.89 -5.99 16.64
CA PRO A 56 7.91 -6.10 17.72
C PRO A 56 7.10 -4.83 17.97
N ASP A 57 7.59 -3.66 17.56
CA ASP A 57 6.89 -2.38 17.72
C ASP A 57 5.80 -2.17 16.66
N ALA A 58 5.80 -2.95 15.59
CA ALA A 58 4.81 -2.88 14.54
C ALA A 58 3.69 -3.90 14.72
N ALA A 59 2.48 -3.54 14.31
CA ALA A 59 1.33 -4.44 14.36
C ALA A 59 1.34 -5.44 13.20
N PHE A 60 1.70 -4.99 12.01
CA PHE A 60 1.77 -5.79 10.78
C PHE A 60 2.83 -5.23 9.84
N ARG A 61 3.24 -6.08 8.89
CA ARG A 61 3.96 -5.65 7.70
C ARG A 61 3.01 -5.71 6.50
N TYR A 62 3.08 -4.74 5.60
CA TYR A 62 2.36 -4.86 4.35
C TYR A 62 3.26 -4.57 3.15
N HIS A 63 3.09 -5.37 2.12
CA HIS A 63 3.82 -5.28 0.87
C HIS A 63 2.89 -4.80 -0.23
N VAL A 64 3.41 -3.95 -1.11
CA VAL A 64 2.69 -3.42 -2.27
C VAL A 64 3.36 -3.93 -3.54
N PHE A 65 2.57 -4.51 -4.43
CA PHE A 65 3.05 -4.95 -5.74
C PHE A 65 2.23 -4.25 -6.83
N ASN A 66 2.92 -3.71 -7.80
CA ASN A 66 2.31 -3.15 -9.01
C ASN A 66 1.76 -4.27 -9.91
N ALA A 67 0.94 -3.91 -10.90
CA ALA A 67 0.35 -4.86 -11.83
C ALA A 67 1.40 -5.63 -12.66
N ASP A 68 2.60 -5.08 -12.83
CA ASP A 68 3.74 -5.74 -13.48
C ASP A 68 4.51 -6.69 -12.55
N GLY A 69 4.07 -6.83 -11.30
CA GLY A 69 4.68 -7.67 -10.28
C GLY A 69 5.91 -7.06 -9.61
N SER A 70 6.29 -5.82 -9.93
CA SER A 70 7.33 -5.09 -9.23
C SER A 70 6.86 -4.65 -7.84
N ARG A 71 7.79 -4.44 -6.91
CA ARG A 71 7.47 -3.88 -5.59
C ARG A 71 7.31 -2.38 -5.67
N ALA A 72 6.35 -1.85 -4.93
CA ALA A 72 6.20 -0.43 -4.66
C ALA A 72 6.47 -0.15 -3.18
N GLY A 73 7.06 1.02 -2.88
CA GLY A 73 7.44 1.35 -1.51
C GLY A 73 6.23 1.64 -0.61
N GLN A 74 5.39 2.58 -1.00
CA GLN A 74 4.26 3.03 -0.18
C GLN A 74 3.06 3.42 -1.06
N CYS A 75 1.85 3.10 -0.59
CA CYS A 75 0.60 3.51 -1.22
C CYS A 75 -0.41 3.97 -0.16
N GLY A 76 -0.67 5.27 -0.07
CA GLY A 76 -1.60 5.84 0.91
C GLY A 76 -3.03 5.35 0.74
N ASN A 77 -3.52 5.15 -0.49
CA ASN A 77 -4.83 4.56 -0.77
C ASN A 77 -4.88 3.10 -0.31
N GLY A 78 -3.82 2.34 -0.60
CA GLY A 78 -3.65 0.96 -0.16
C GLY A 78 -3.60 0.83 1.35
N ALA A 79 -2.87 1.72 2.04
CA ALA A 79 -2.79 1.73 3.50
C ALA A 79 -4.16 1.90 4.17
N ARG A 80 -5.02 2.78 3.64
CA ARG A 80 -6.39 2.92 4.14
C ARG A 80 -7.24 1.67 3.90
N CYS A 81 -7.08 1.03 2.75
CA CYS A 81 -7.72 -0.27 2.48
C CYS A 81 -7.23 -1.34 3.45
N ILE A 82 -5.93 -1.41 3.75
CA ILE A 82 -5.36 -2.34 4.74
C ILE A 82 -5.96 -2.11 6.12
N GLY A 83 -6.04 -0.87 6.61
CA GLY A 83 -6.64 -0.58 7.92
C GLY A 83 -8.07 -1.09 8.02
N ARG A 84 -8.89 -0.85 7.00
CA ARG A 84 -10.26 -1.37 6.93
C ARG A 84 -10.30 -2.90 6.85
N PHE A 85 -9.46 -3.50 6.00
CA PHE A 85 -9.32 -4.94 5.85
C PHE A 85 -8.99 -5.63 7.17
N LEU A 86 -7.99 -5.13 7.92
CA LEU A 86 -7.58 -5.68 9.20
C LEU A 86 -8.73 -5.71 10.21
N ARG A 87 -9.56 -4.67 10.24
CA ARG A 87 -10.73 -4.60 11.11
C ARG A 87 -11.85 -5.54 10.66
N GLU A 88 -12.21 -5.55 9.37
CA GLU A 88 -13.26 -6.41 8.80
C GLU A 88 -12.93 -7.90 8.96
N LYS A 89 -11.64 -8.26 8.81
CA LYS A 89 -11.15 -9.63 9.02
C LYS A 89 -10.90 -9.97 10.49
N ARG A 90 -11.12 -9.01 11.40
CA ARG A 90 -10.89 -9.18 12.85
C ARG A 90 -9.45 -9.55 13.20
N LEU A 91 -8.48 -9.15 12.39
CA LEU A 91 -7.06 -9.35 12.64
C LEU A 91 -6.52 -8.42 13.72
N THR A 92 -7.21 -7.29 13.96
CA THR A 92 -6.89 -6.36 15.04
C THR A 92 -8.14 -5.75 15.66
N ARG A 93 -8.00 -5.32 16.94
CA ARG A 93 -8.97 -4.49 17.66
C ARG A 93 -8.39 -3.12 18.01
N GLN A 94 -7.12 -2.89 17.76
CA GLN A 94 -6.44 -1.64 18.02
C GLN A 94 -6.99 -0.54 17.13
N GLN A 95 -7.04 0.69 17.65
CA GLN A 95 -7.43 1.87 16.88
C GLN A 95 -6.22 2.54 16.24
N GLU A 96 -5.07 2.47 16.89
CA GLU A 96 -3.80 2.99 16.39
C GLU A 96 -2.90 1.81 16.04
N LEU A 97 -2.35 1.82 14.82
CA LEU A 97 -1.50 0.76 14.30
C LEU A 97 -0.24 1.36 13.68
N LEU A 98 0.88 0.71 13.91
CA LEU A 98 2.09 0.94 13.15
C LEU A 98 2.25 -0.21 12.14
N LEU A 99 2.32 0.13 10.86
CA LEU A 99 2.60 -0.82 9.79
C LEU A 99 4.03 -0.65 9.29
N LEU A 100 4.72 -1.76 9.06
CA LEU A 100 5.97 -1.77 8.30
C LEU A 100 5.68 -1.83 6.82
N THR A 101 6.42 -1.08 6.03
CA THR A 101 6.46 -1.16 4.56
C THR A 101 7.87 -1.57 4.11
N ASP A 102 8.09 -1.69 2.81
CA ASP A 102 9.41 -2.05 2.28
C ASP A 102 10.47 -0.93 2.42
N GLY A 103 10.13 0.24 2.91
CA GLY A 103 11.09 1.34 3.06
C GLY A 103 10.86 2.25 4.26
N ASP A 104 9.73 2.08 4.97
CA ASP A 104 9.36 3.00 6.04
C ASP A 104 8.30 2.39 6.96
N THR A 105 7.93 3.12 8.00
CA THR A 105 6.79 2.84 8.86
C THR A 105 5.64 3.76 8.55
N LEU A 106 4.41 3.26 8.70
CA LEU A 106 3.20 3.99 8.44
C LEU A 106 2.25 3.90 9.63
N ALA A 107 1.89 5.02 10.20
CA ALA A 107 0.88 5.08 11.25
C ALA A 107 -0.53 5.09 10.65
N LEU A 108 -1.40 4.22 11.16
CA LEU A 108 -2.83 4.21 10.83
C LEU A 108 -3.65 4.50 12.07
N SER A 109 -4.70 5.32 11.92
CA SER A 109 -5.74 5.53 12.92
C SER A 109 -7.09 5.06 12.36
N LEU A 110 -7.73 4.12 13.07
CA LEU A 110 -8.98 3.50 12.70
C LEU A 110 -10.13 4.06 13.55
N SER A 111 -10.92 4.94 12.99
CA SER A 111 -12.05 5.54 13.66
C SER A 111 -13.20 4.54 13.86
N SER A 112 -14.03 4.76 14.89
CA SER A 112 -15.21 3.93 15.20
C SER A 112 -16.27 3.97 14.11
N ASP A 113 -16.32 5.04 13.32
CA ASP A 113 -17.25 5.21 12.19
C ASP A 113 -16.75 4.53 10.87
N GLY A 114 -15.62 3.79 10.96
CA GLY A 114 -15.05 3.03 9.85
C GLY A 114 -14.10 3.81 8.95
N ARG A 115 -13.84 5.09 9.24
CA ARG A 115 -12.79 5.86 8.53
C ARG A 115 -11.41 5.39 8.95
N VAL A 116 -10.47 5.46 8.02
CA VAL A 116 -9.06 5.15 8.24
C VAL A 116 -8.21 6.34 7.83
N PHE A 117 -7.39 6.81 8.73
CA PHE A 117 -6.41 7.87 8.50
C PHE A 117 -5.02 7.22 8.39
N ALA A 118 -4.26 7.65 7.40
CA ALA A 118 -2.89 7.20 7.17
C ALA A 118 -1.93 8.39 7.28
N GLY A 119 -0.96 8.29 8.18
CA GLY A 119 0.09 9.28 8.36
C GLY A 119 1.18 9.06 7.30
N LEU A 120 1.24 9.89 6.28
CA LEU A 120 2.22 9.77 5.18
C LEU A 120 3.52 10.54 5.44
N GLY A 121 3.70 11.07 6.66
CA GLY A 121 4.83 11.92 6.98
C GLY A 121 4.69 13.37 6.47
N ALA A 122 5.69 14.19 6.74
CA ALA A 122 5.74 15.56 6.26
C ALA A 122 6.20 15.60 4.79
N PRO A 123 5.53 16.38 3.92
CA PRO A 123 5.97 16.51 2.54
C PRO A 123 7.31 17.27 2.47
N LYS A 124 8.16 16.87 1.53
CA LYS A 124 9.42 17.56 1.23
C LYS A 124 9.21 18.49 0.04
N PHE A 125 9.71 19.73 0.13
CA PHE A 125 9.56 20.74 -0.92
C PHE A 125 10.90 21.25 -1.45
N THR A 126 12.00 20.96 -0.77
CA THR A 126 13.34 21.36 -1.21
C THR A 126 13.74 20.51 -2.42
N PRO A 127 14.12 21.08 -3.57
CA PRO A 127 14.46 20.33 -4.78
C PRO A 127 15.51 19.23 -4.55
N THR A 128 16.52 19.48 -3.72
CA THR A 128 17.58 18.51 -3.39
C THR A 128 17.12 17.32 -2.56
N ASP A 129 15.95 17.42 -1.90
CA ASP A 129 15.36 16.36 -1.05
C ASP A 129 14.35 15.49 -1.79
N ILE A 130 14.05 15.85 -3.03
CA ILE A 130 13.15 15.15 -3.95
C ILE A 130 13.83 14.98 -5.30
N PRO A 131 13.43 14.01 -6.15
CA PRO A 131 14.04 13.81 -7.46
C PRO A 131 13.64 14.91 -8.46
N PHE A 132 14.00 16.16 -8.14
CA PHE A 132 13.67 17.35 -8.92
C PHE A 132 14.89 18.27 -9.03
N THR A 133 15.24 18.68 -10.25
CA THR A 133 16.37 19.56 -10.52
C THR A 133 15.87 20.99 -10.67
N ALA A 134 16.29 21.88 -9.77
CA ALA A 134 16.05 23.32 -9.84
C ALA A 134 17.23 24.09 -9.24
N GLU A 135 17.50 25.29 -9.77
CA GLU A 135 18.59 26.15 -9.27
C GLU A 135 18.30 26.70 -7.87
N SER A 136 17.03 26.93 -7.54
CA SER A 136 16.61 27.46 -6.25
C SER A 136 15.20 26.98 -5.89
N ALA A 137 14.85 27.03 -4.61
CA ALA A 137 13.48 26.76 -4.16
C ALA A 137 12.52 27.83 -4.65
N SER A 138 11.38 27.41 -5.21
CA SER A 138 10.32 28.29 -5.72
C SER A 138 8.95 27.66 -5.44
N PRO A 139 7.88 28.45 -5.28
CA PRO A 139 6.51 27.92 -5.17
C PRO A 139 5.99 27.34 -6.49
N GLN A 140 6.62 27.64 -7.63
CA GLN A 140 6.24 27.15 -8.96
C GLN A 140 7.49 26.93 -9.81
N TYR A 141 7.45 25.89 -10.63
CA TYR A 141 8.53 25.56 -11.57
C TYR A 141 7.94 25.33 -12.97
N PRO A 142 8.58 25.84 -14.02
CA PRO A 142 8.21 25.46 -15.38
C PRO A 142 8.58 23.99 -15.61
N ILE A 143 7.68 23.24 -16.21
CA ILE A 143 7.90 21.84 -16.61
C ILE A 143 7.76 21.77 -18.12
N ASP A 144 8.79 21.23 -18.76
CA ASP A 144 8.79 21.00 -20.20
C ASP A 144 8.02 19.70 -20.48
N VAL A 145 6.80 19.84 -21.00
CA VAL A 145 5.97 18.70 -21.38
C VAL A 145 6.11 18.51 -22.89
N ARG A 146 6.84 17.47 -23.27
CA ARG A 146 6.88 17.05 -24.67
C ARG A 146 5.55 16.42 -25.03
N GLY A 147 4.82 17.07 -25.92
CA GLY A 147 3.56 16.59 -26.48
C GLY A 147 3.75 15.41 -27.44
#